data_7d285e7434286fea254d08d61baa5ed5
#
_entry.id   7d285e7434286fea254d08d61baa5ed5
#
_cell.length_a   1.000
_cell.length_b   1.000
_cell.length_c   1.000
_cell.angle_alpha   90.00
_cell.angle_beta   90.00
_cell.angle_gamma   90.00
#
_symmetry.space_group_name_H-M   'P 1'
#
loop_
_entity.id
_entity.type
_entity.pdbx_description
1 polymer ?
#
loop_
_entity_poly.entity_id
_entity_poly.type
_entity_poly.pdbx_seq_one_letter_code
_entity_poly.pdbx_strand_id
1 'polypeptide(L)'
;MNDASDGLAGRLLSPTMTSSTVSSTMAAAVTIVAVAACGVVCAYQRAWRRLEARDENAPGGRKEGAGWDRAPETAESVSRGHEDVLGVIGNTPMMRIESLSTLTGCEIYVKCEFLNPGGSVKDRVALRIVADALASGALRRGGLCTEGTAGSTGVSLAMVCKALGVECFVAMPDDAAKEKSALVEAYGARVARVRPVSIANRGHFVNVARREAENARTERGEGGGYFADQFENLANYRAHKDGTGPEIFAQLGEKLDAFVCACGTGGTLAGVGTALMERKPSVRLFLADPQGSGLFNRVCRGVMYTKEEAEGKRLKNPFDTVTEGVGINRITENFKVLLGRSGMLEGAVKVSDAEAVAMSRFVAKHDGLFIGSSSAVNLVSAVRVAQSLGPGHCVCTIACDSGLRHMTKFWSDEYLAAHDLTSRDVTDVSLSFLDDNVVNPARCYD
;
A
#
# COMPACT_ATOMS: atom_id res chain seq x y z
N MET A 1 67.43 -5.35 -46.34
CA MET A 1 66.59 -5.45 -47.54
C MET A 1 65.25 -4.93 -47.12
N ASN A 2 65.02 -3.67 -47.25
CA ASN A 2 64.17 -2.98 -48.20
C ASN A 2 62.68 -3.30 -47.95
N ASP A 3 61.78 -2.42 -47.89
CA ASP A 3 61.69 -0.97 -48.03
C ASP A 3 60.22 -0.60 -47.81
N ALA A 4 59.99 0.53 -47.23
CA ALA A 4 59.05 1.59 -47.60
C ALA A 4 57.58 1.17 -47.86
N SER A 5 56.57 1.90 -47.49
CA SER A 5 56.34 3.34 -47.39
C SER A 5 54.89 3.63 -47.01
N ASP A 6 54.71 4.73 -46.32
CA ASP A 6 53.69 5.77 -46.50
C ASP A 6 52.17 5.36 -46.47
N GLY A 7 51.41 5.87 -45.55
CA GLY A 7 50.92 7.22 -45.45
C GLY A 7 49.41 7.23 -45.33
N LEU A 8 48.89 7.84 -44.35
CA LEU A 8 47.82 8.84 -44.40
C LEU A 8 47.10 8.96 -43.06
N ALA A 9 47.42 10.05 -42.40
CA ALA A 9 46.70 10.52 -41.25
C ALA A 9 45.27 10.98 -41.63
N GLY A 10 44.26 10.33 -41.05
CA GLY A 10 42.88 10.81 -41.07
C GLY A 10 42.49 11.30 -39.68
N ARG A 11 42.55 12.60 -39.48
CA ARG A 11 41.97 13.26 -38.28
C ARG A 11 40.46 13.06 -38.26
N LEU A 12 39.95 12.31 -37.29
CA LEU A 12 38.56 12.37 -36.89
C LEU A 12 38.45 13.36 -35.72
N LEU A 13 37.91 14.51 -36.01
CA LEU A 13 37.48 15.52 -35.06
C LEU A 13 36.29 14.97 -34.28
N SER A 14 36.46 14.78 -32.97
CA SER A 14 35.34 14.60 -32.04
C SER A 14 34.65 15.95 -31.83
N PRO A 15 33.32 16.04 -31.95
CA PRO A 15 32.62 17.27 -31.62
C PRO A 15 32.54 17.36 -30.09
N THR A 16 33.27 18.31 -29.50
CA THR A 16 33.07 18.75 -28.12
C THR A 16 31.71 19.44 -28.05
N MET A 17 30.72 18.78 -27.47
CA MET A 17 29.45 19.42 -27.09
C MET A 17 29.72 20.47 -26.01
N THR A 18 29.42 21.73 -26.29
CA THR A 18 29.54 22.84 -25.37
C THR A 18 28.45 22.73 -24.28
N SER A 19 28.75 23.16 -23.05
CA SER A 19 27.85 23.10 -21.89
C SER A 19 26.49 23.78 -22.08
N SER A 20 26.37 24.68 -23.06
CA SER A 20 25.11 25.35 -23.42
C SER A 20 24.11 24.44 -24.16
N THR A 21 24.56 23.43 -24.90
CA THR A 21 23.69 22.50 -25.63
C THR A 21 23.09 21.45 -24.72
N VAL A 22 23.80 21.04 -23.67
CA VAL A 22 23.27 20.07 -22.64
C VAL A 22 22.21 20.73 -21.81
N SER A 23 22.37 22.00 -21.44
CA SER A 23 21.38 22.75 -20.67
C SER A 23 20.06 22.96 -21.43
N SER A 24 20.13 23.24 -22.73
CA SER A 24 18.93 23.44 -23.57
C SER A 24 18.16 22.13 -23.82
N THR A 25 18.86 21.01 -23.95
CA THR A 25 18.21 19.68 -24.13
C THR A 25 17.54 19.18 -22.86
N MET A 26 18.17 19.41 -21.70
CA MET A 26 17.54 19.09 -20.41
C MET A 26 16.32 19.97 -20.12
N ALA A 27 16.40 21.28 -20.42
CA ALA A 27 15.27 22.19 -20.28
C ALA A 27 14.11 21.79 -21.22
N ALA A 28 14.38 21.39 -22.44
CA ALA A 28 13.38 20.91 -23.40
C ALA A 28 12.75 19.59 -22.93
N ALA A 29 13.54 18.64 -22.39
CA ALA A 29 13.03 17.38 -21.84
C ALA A 29 12.14 17.59 -20.61
N VAL A 30 12.52 18.48 -19.70
CA VAL A 30 11.72 18.86 -18.52
C VAL A 30 10.42 19.52 -18.96
N THR A 31 10.46 20.39 -19.96
CA THR A 31 9.26 21.05 -20.51
C THR A 31 8.32 20.06 -21.20
N ILE A 32 8.83 19.08 -21.95
CA ILE A 32 8.02 18.03 -22.59
C ILE A 32 7.34 17.14 -21.54
N VAL A 33 8.04 16.77 -20.48
CA VAL A 33 7.47 15.97 -19.38
C VAL A 33 6.42 16.78 -18.60
N ALA A 34 6.66 18.06 -18.35
CA ALA A 34 5.69 18.96 -17.73
C ALA A 34 4.44 19.17 -18.58
N VAL A 35 4.61 19.32 -19.91
CA VAL A 35 3.49 19.46 -20.85
C VAL A 35 2.71 18.16 -21.00
N ALA A 36 3.35 17.00 -20.98
CA ALA A 36 2.69 15.70 -21.00
C ALA A 36 1.91 15.44 -19.69
N ALA A 37 2.50 15.77 -18.53
CA ALA A 37 1.83 15.69 -17.24
C ALA A 37 0.62 16.65 -17.19
N CYS A 38 0.79 17.89 -17.67
CA CYS A 38 -0.29 18.87 -17.76
C CYS A 38 -1.40 18.42 -18.76
N GLY A 39 -1.04 17.75 -19.84
CA GLY A 39 -1.97 17.18 -20.82
C GLY A 39 -2.84 16.07 -20.24
N VAL A 40 -2.28 15.20 -19.42
CA VAL A 40 -3.02 14.13 -18.73
C VAL A 40 -3.96 14.73 -17.68
N VAL A 41 -3.49 15.70 -16.89
CA VAL A 41 -4.29 16.45 -15.91
C VAL A 41 -5.43 17.19 -16.62
N CYS A 42 -5.16 17.90 -17.72
CA CYS A 42 -6.19 18.60 -18.49
C CYS A 42 -7.19 17.65 -19.18
N ALA A 43 -6.78 16.43 -19.55
CA ALA A 43 -7.70 15.43 -20.11
C ALA A 43 -8.62 14.87 -19.01
N TYR A 44 -8.07 14.65 -17.81
CA TYR A 44 -8.81 14.23 -16.63
C TYR A 44 -9.84 15.29 -16.18
N GLN A 45 -9.44 16.56 -16.14
CA GLN A 45 -10.32 17.69 -15.84
C GLN A 45 -11.43 17.85 -16.88
N ARG A 46 -11.13 17.65 -18.18
CA ARG A 46 -12.14 17.69 -19.26
C ARG A 46 -13.12 16.52 -19.18
N ALA A 47 -12.63 15.33 -18.82
CA ALA A 47 -13.52 14.16 -18.60
C ALA A 47 -14.43 14.40 -17.39
N TRP A 48 -13.89 14.99 -16.33
CA TRP A 48 -14.63 15.34 -15.11
C TRP A 48 -15.72 16.40 -15.39
N ARG A 49 -15.39 17.52 -16.06
CA ARG A 49 -16.37 18.55 -16.44
C ARG A 49 -17.48 18.03 -17.36
N ARG A 50 -17.19 17.00 -18.18
CA ARG A 50 -18.22 16.33 -18.99
C ARG A 50 -19.16 15.46 -18.15
N LEU A 51 -18.72 14.95 -17.02
CA LEU A 51 -19.56 14.22 -16.06
C LEU A 51 -20.44 15.20 -15.28
N GLU A 52 -19.91 16.35 -14.86
CA GLU A 52 -20.67 17.43 -14.22
C GLU A 52 -21.79 17.97 -15.13
N ALA A 53 -21.48 18.24 -16.40
CA ALA A 53 -22.44 18.75 -17.36
C ALA A 53 -23.57 17.77 -17.72
N ARG A 54 -23.43 16.48 -17.43
CA ARG A 54 -24.50 15.49 -17.61
C ARG A 54 -25.45 15.40 -16.43
N ASP A 55 -25.05 15.85 -15.25
CA ASP A 55 -25.85 15.78 -14.02
C ASP A 55 -26.70 17.05 -13.77
N GLU A 56 -26.46 18.16 -14.50
CA GLU A 56 -27.24 19.40 -14.38
C GLU A 56 -28.72 19.27 -14.78
N ASN A 57 -29.12 18.14 -15.37
CA ASN A 57 -30.50 17.84 -15.77
C ASN A 57 -31.26 16.92 -14.80
N ALA A 58 -30.72 16.60 -13.64
CA ALA A 58 -31.42 15.83 -12.62
C ALA A 58 -32.16 16.75 -11.63
N PRO A 59 -33.45 16.54 -11.37
CA PRO A 59 -34.23 17.40 -10.47
C PRO A 59 -33.78 17.17 -9.03
N GLY A 60 -33.13 18.16 -8.43
CA GLY A 60 -32.75 18.18 -7.00
C GLY A 60 -31.26 18.20 -6.68
N GLY A 61 -30.39 18.46 -7.66
CA GLY A 61 -28.94 18.43 -7.48
C GLY A 61 -28.39 19.59 -6.61
N ARG A 62 -27.67 19.25 -5.55
CA ARG A 62 -26.75 20.15 -4.86
C ARG A 62 -25.61 20.50 -5.82
N LYS A 63 -25.18 21.76 -5.83
CA LYS A 63 -23.97 22.20 -6.54
C LYS A 63 -22.76 21.52 -5.91
N GLU A 64 -22.18 20.55 -6.60
CA GLU A 64 -20.98 19.83 -6.18
C GLU A 64 -19.82 20.20 -7.09
N GLY A 65 -18.88 20.97 -6.58
CA GLY A 65 -17.56 21.20 -7.14
C GLY A 65 -16.51 20.60 -6.23
N ALA A 66 -16.25 19.31 -6.33
CA ALA A 66 -15.14 18.67 -5.62
C ALA A 66 -13.95 18.44 -6.59
N GLY A 67 -12.96 19.31 -6.53
CA GLY A 67 -11.73 19.18 -7.32
C GLY A 67 -10.79 18.11 -6.77
N TRP A 68 -10.35 17.20 -7.63
CA TRP A 68 -9.39 16.12 -7.32
C TRP A 68 -7.93 16.48 -7.65
N ASP A 69 -7.71 17.66 -8.26
CA ASP A 69 -6.36 18.16 -8.56
C ASP A 69 -5.87 19.01 -7.38
N ARG A 70 -5.37 18.37 -6.33
CA ARG A 70 -4.68 19.11 -5.29
C ARG A 70 -3.20 19.20 -5.61
N ALA A 71 -2.75 20.40 -5.95
CA ALA A 71 -1.38 20.81 -5.68
C ALA A 71 -1.07 20.59 -4.19
N PRO A 72 0.21 20.37 -3.80
CA PRO A 72 0.56 20.27 -2.38
C PRO A 72 -0.05 21.46 -1.63
N GLU A 73 -0.76 21.16 -0.55
CA GLU A 73 -1.51 22.16 0.21
C GLU A 73 -0.57 23.33 0.60
N THR A 74 -0.91 24.52 0.14
CA THR A 74 -0.29 25.76 0.65
C THR A 74 -0.83 26.04 2.06
N ALA A 75 -0.12 26.80 2.87
CA ALA A 75 -0.57 27.18 4.20
C ALA A 75 -1.98 27.83 4.20
N GLU A 76 -2.41 28.42 3.08
CA GLU A 76 -3.76 28.97 2.89
C GLU A 76 -4.85 27.90 2.65
N SER A 77 -4.52 26.75 2.05
CA SER A 77 -5.50 25.68 1.84
C SER A 77 -5.83 24.92 3.12
N VAL A 78 -4.85 24.80 4.02
CA VAL A 78 -5.04 24.21 5.36
C VAL A 78 -6.03 25.00 6.21
N SER A 79 -6.16 26.32 5.98
CA SER A 79 -7.06 27.20 6.75
C SER A 79 -8.53 27.13 6.36
N ARG A 80 -8.90 26.51 5.22
CA ARG A 80 -10.28 26.52 4.69
C ARG A 80 -11.11 25.29 5.04
N GLY A 81 -10.50 24.24 5.61
CA GLY A 81 -11.18 22.97 5.86
C GLY A 81 -11.49 22.20 4.57
N HIS A 82 -11.89 20.95 4.72
CA HIS A 82 -12.31 20.09 3.64
C HIS A 82 -13.83 20.10 3.49
N GLU A 83 -14.34 20.02 2.26
CA GLU A 83 -15.79 20.05 1.98
C GLU A 83 -16.48 18.73 2.36
N ASP A 84 -15.75 17.61 2.30
CA ASP A 84 -16.26 16.28 2.62
C ASP A 84 -15.20 15.34 3.21
N VAL A 85 -15.63 14.13 3.59
CA VAL A 85 -14.76 13.09 4.15
C VAL A 85 -13.68 12.62 3.17
N LEU A 86 -13.90 12.72 1.87
CA LEU A 86 -12.95 12.27 0.85
C LEU A 86 -11.74 13.21 0.79
N GLY A 87 -11.97 14.47 1.03
CA GLY A 87 -10.94 15.49 1.09
C GLY A 87 -9.93 15.29 2.23
N VAL A 88 -10.30 14.57 3.29
CA VAL A 88 -9.42 14.28 4.42
C VAL A 88 -8.57 13.03 4.21
N ILE A 89 -8.80 12.28 3.12
CA ILE A 89 -7.99 11.09 2.80
C ILE A 89 -6.62 11.53 2.26
N GLY A 90 -5.57 11.00 2.87
CA GLY A 90 -4.20 11.35 2.49
C GLY A 90 -3.62 12.48 3.34
N ASN A 91 -2.49 13.03 2.90
CA ASN A 91 -1.73 14.05 3.64
C ASN A 91 -1.50 13.69 5.11
N THR A 92 -1.34 12.39 5.37
CA THR A 92 -1.17 11.87 6.73
C THR A 92 0.17 12.34 7.31
N PRO A 93 0.26 12.59 8.62
CA PRO A 93 1.53 12.97 9.24
C PRO A 93 2.55 11.84 9.22
N MET A 94 3.80 12.24 9.36
CA MET A 94 4.95 11.37 9.60
C MET A 94 5.33 11.47 11.08
N MET A 95 5.63 10.35 11.73
CA MET A 95 6.03 10.31 13.12
C MET A 95 7.35 9.55 13.27
N ARG A 96 8.30 10.10 14.01
CA ARG A 96 9.51 9.40 14.45
C ARG A 96 9.18 8.53 15.65
N ILE A 97 9.63 7.27 15.64
CA ILE A 97 9.49 6.36 16.78
C ILE A 97 10.74 6.50 17.64
N GLU A 98 10.60 7.17 18.75
CA GLU A 98 11.75 7.59 19.57
C GLU A 98 12.48 6.42 20.19
N SER A 99 11.74 5.46 20.78
CA SER A 99 12.33 4.28 21.41
C SER A 99 13.16 3.46 20.42
N LEU A 100 12.58 3.15 19.24
CA LEU A 100 13.26 2.35 18.22
C LEU A 100 14.42 3.10 17.57
N SER A 101 14.28 4.41 17.39
CA SER A 101 15.35 5.25 16.84
C SER A 101 16.56 5.28 17.80
N THR A 102 16.33 5.45 19.09
CA THR A 102 17.39 5.44 20.11
C THR A 102 18.10 4.09 20.19
N LEU A 103 17.34 2.98 20.19
CA LEU A 103 17.89 1.64 20.31
C LEU A 103 18.70 1.19 19.08
N THR A 104 18.38 1.70 17.90
CA THR A 104 19.10 1.35 16.66
C THR A 104 20.17 2.36 16.26
N GLY A 105 20.17 3.55 16.84
CA GLY A 105 21.00 4.67 16.40
C GLY A 105 20.62 5.22 15.02
N CYS A 106 19.45 4.84 14.50
CA CYS A 106 18.88 5.29 13.23
C CYS A 106 17.68 6.18 13.45
N GLU A 107 17.24 6.92 12.42
CA GLU A 107 15.94 7.59 12.44
C GLU A 107 14.87 6.64 11.86
N ILE A 108 13.98 6.14 12.70
CA ILE A 108 12.87 5.27 12.27
C ILE A 108 11.59 6.10 12.25
N TYR A 109 10.99 6.23 11.05
CA TYR A 109 9.77 6.97 10.83
C TYR A 109 8.62 6.06 10.37
N VAL A 110 7.41 6.43 10.79
CA VAL A 110 6.17 5.81 10.30
C VAL A 110 5.27 6.85 9.63
N LYS A 111 4.74 6.51 8.48
CA LYS A 111 3.65 7.24 7.83
C LYS A 111 2.33 6.84 8.49
N CYS A 112 1.64 7.78 9.15
CA CYS A 112 0.50 7.50 10.03
C CYS A 112 -0.80 7.28 9.25
N GLU A 113 -0.90 6.21 8.49
CA GLU A 113 -2.07 5.90 7.65
C GLU A 113 -3.34 5.56 8.46
N PHE A 114 -3.22 5.24 9.74
CA PHE A 114 -4.36 5.08 10.66
C PHE A 114 -5.12 6.39 10.93
N LEU A 115 -4.57 7.54 10.55
CA LEU A 115 -5.21 8.85 10.67
C LEU A 115 -6.08 9.22 9.45
N ASN A 116 -6.13 8.40 8.41
CA ASN A 116 -7.15 8.55 7.39
C ASN A 116 -8.56 8.43 8.02
N PRO A 117 -9.59 9.07 7.45
CA PRO A 117 -10.93 9.14 8.08
C PRO A 117 -11.60 7.78 8.28
N GLY A 118 -11.37 6.82 7.39
CA GLY A 118 -11.79 5.43 7.56
C GLY A 118 -10.82 4.62 8.43
N GLY A 119 -9.73 5.20 8.92
CA GLY A 119 -8.78 4.65 9.89
C GLY A 119 -7.74 3.69 9.32
N SER A 120 -7.45 3.72 8.03
CA SER A 120 -6.40 2.86 7.46
C SER A 120 -5.85 3.35 6.11
N VAL A 121 -4.72 2.76 5.73
CA VAL A 121 -4.08 2.92 4.41
C VAL A 121 -5.02 2.61 3.23
N LYS A 122 -6.09 1.84 3.47
CA LYS A 122 -7.03 1.40 2.43
C LYS A 122 -7.99 2.49 1.98
N ASP A 123 -8.11 3.60 2.69
CA ASP A 123 -8.94 4.72 2.30
C ASP A 123 -8.45 5.32 0.97
N ARG A 124 -7.13 5.45 0.80
CA ARG A 124 -6.52 5.89 -0.46
C ARG A 124 -6.81 4.94 -1.62
N VAL A 125 -6.76 3.65 -1.35
CA VAL A 125 -7.02 2.60 -2.33
C VAL A 125 -8.47 2.61 -2.77
N ALA A 126 -9.40 2.64 -1.83
CA ALA A 126 -10.83 2.69 -2.08
C ALA A 126 -11.21 3.93 -2.89
N LEU A 127 -10.68 5.09 -2.49
CA LEU A 127 -10.90 6.34 -3.17
C LEU A 127 -10.47 6.27 -4.63
N ARG A 128 -9.24 5.83 -4.89
CA ARG A 128 -8.71 5.74 -6.25
C ARG A 128 -9.47 4.73 -7.12
N ILE A 129 -9.80 3.55 -6.57
CA ILE A 129 -10.57 2.53 -7.31
C ILE A 129 -11.94 3.06 -7.73
N VAL A 130 -12.68 3.65 -6.80
CA VAL A 130 -14.05 4.12 -7.09
C VAL A 130 -14.02 5.35 -8.00
N ALA A 131 -13.10 6.28 -7.79
CA ALA A 131 -12.94 7.46 -8.63
C ALA A 131 -12.55 7.10 -10.07
N ASP A 132 -11.56 6.21 -10.27
CA ASP A 132 -11.15 5.75 -11.60
C ASP A 132 -12.31 5.01 -12.30
N ALA A 133 -13.11 4.20 -11.57
CA ALA A 133 -14.26 3.49 -12.11
C ALA A 133 -15.38 4.43 -12.54
N LEU A 134 -15.69 5.46 -11.75
CA LEU A 134 -16.66 6.50 -12.09
C LEU A 134 -16.19 7.33 -13.30
N ALA A 135 -14.93 7.74 -13.31
CA ALA A 135 -14.36 8.53 -14.39
C ALA A 135 -14.35 7.79 -15.74
N SER A 136 -14.11 6.48 -15.72
CA SER A 136 -14.13 5.65 -16.93
C SER A 136 -15.54 5.22 -17.37
N GLY A 137 -16.56 5.41 -16.55
CA GLY A 137 -17.92 4.90 -16.78
C GLY A 137 -18.10 3.41 -16.45
N ALA A 138 -17.07 2.72 -15.97
CA ALA A 138 -17.16 1.32 -15.51
C ALA A 138 -18.08 1.17 -14.29
N LEU A 139 -18.26 2.25 -13.53
CA LEU A 139 -19.20 2.40 -12.44
C LEU A 139 -19.95 3.72 -12.63
N ARG A 140 -21.22 3.78 -12.25
CA ARG A 140 -22.01 5.02 -12.23
C ARG A 140 -22.57 5.31 -10.84
N ARG A 141 -22.98 6.54 -10.57
CA ARG A 141 -23.72 6.86 -9.34
C ARG A 141 -24.99 6.01 -9.25
N GLY A 142 -25.32 5.52 -8.06
CA GLY A 142 -26.39 4.53 -7.87
C GLY A 142 -26.05 3.11 -8.37
N GLY A 143 -24.88 2.89 -8.97
CA GLY A 143 -24.36 1.55 -9.27
C GLY A 143 -23.82 0.85 -8.01
N LEU A 144 -23.53 -0.44 -8.11
CA LEU A 144 -23.05 -1.29 -7.02
C LEU A 144 -21.55 -1.56 -7.17
N CYS A 145 -20.75 -1.07 -6.22
CA CYS A 145 -19.35 -1.47 -6.06
C CYS A 145 -19.27 -2.65 -5.10
N THR A 146 -18.53 -3.69 -5.46
CA THR A 146 -18.39 -4.90 -4.64
C THR A 146 -16.93 -5.23 -4.36
N GLU A 147 -16.64 -5.82 -3.19
CA GLU A 147 -15.31 -6.33 -2.85
C GLU A 147 -15.39 -7.55 -1.96
N GLY A 148 -14.46 -8.49 -2.18
CA GLY A 148 -14.24 -9.63 -1.31
C GLY A 148 -13.05 -9.40 -0.39
N THR A 149 -13.29 -9.17 0.91
CA THR A 149 -12.19 -8.83 1.83
C THR A 149 -12.50 -9.19 3.28
N ALA A 150 -11.50 -9.69 4.00
CA ALA A 150 -11.57 -9.87 5.46
C ALA A 150 -11.17 -8.61 6.24
N GLY A 151 -10.76 -7.54 5.54
CA GLY A 151 -10.01 -6.45 6.17
C GLY A 151 -10.55 -5.04 5.96
N SER A 152 -9.64 -4.11 6.14
CA SER A 152 -9.91 -2.67 6.13
C SER A 152 -10.44 -2.14 4.80
N THR A 153 -10.21 -2.84 3.67
CA THR A 153 -10.70 -2.39 2.35
C THR A 153 -12.22 -2.33 2.28
N GLY A 154 -12.91 -3.27 2.93
CA GLY A 154 -14.38 -3.25 2.99
C GLY A 154 -14.91 -2.00 3.69
N VAL A 155 -14.30 -1.62 4.80
CA VAL A 155 -14.65 -0.40 5.55
C VAL A 155 -14.40 0.85 4.72
N SER A 156 -13.22 0.93 4.09
CA SER A 156 -12.84 2.08 3.26
C SER A 156 -13.75 2.23 2.03
N LEU A 157 -14.07 1.11 1.36
CA LEU A 157 -15.00 1.12 0.23
C LEU A 157 -16.41 1.54 0.65
N ALA A 158 -16.92 1.04 1.77
CA ALA A 158 -18.23 1.41 2.28
C ALA A 158 -18.33 2.92 2.54
N MET A 159 -17.30 3.51 3.17
CA MET A 159 -17.19 4.94 3.42
C MET A 159 -17.15 5.75 2.11
N VAL A 160 -16.24 5.41 1.21
CA VAL A 160 -16.02 6.12 -0.06
C VAL A 160 -17.25 6.01 -0.96
N CYS A 161 -17.82 4.81 -1.11
CA CYS A 161 -19.01 4.60 -1.91
C CYS A 161 -20.20 5.43 -1.37
N LYS A 162 -20.38 5.48 -0.03
CA LYS A 162 -21.41 6.31 0.59
C LYS A 162 -21.25 7.78 0.25
N ALA A 163 -20.02 8.29 0.33
CA ALA A 163 -19.73 9.69 0.01
C ALA A 163 -19.94 10.02 -1.48
N LEU A 164 -19.69 9.06 -2.38
CA LEU A 164 -19.83 9.24 -3.83
C LEU A 164 -21.21 8.84 -4.40
N GLY A 165 -22.17 8.47 -3.55
CA GLY A 165 -23.51 8.07 -4.00
C GLY A 165 -23.50 6.74 -4.77
N VAL A 166 -22.64 5.80 -4.38
CA VAL A 166 -22.52 4.45 -4.93
C VAL A 166 -22.97 3.44 -3.88
N GLU A 167 -23.70 2.41 -4.28
CA GLU A 167 -24.02 1.29 -3.39
C GLU A 167 -22.78 0.43 -3.14
N CYS A 168 -22.67 -0.15 -1.95
CA CYS A 168 -21.52 -1.00 -1.60
C CYS A 168 -21.99 -2.36 -1.09
N PHE A 169 -21.31 -3.42 -1.57
CA PHE A 169 -21.47 -4.78 -1.09
C PHE A 169 -20.12 -5.40 -0.77
N VAL A 170 -19.99 -5.94 0.43
CA VAL A 170 -18.74 -6.58 0.89
C VAL A 170 -19.02 -8.03 1.26
N ALA A 171 -18.32 -8.96 0.59
CA ALA A 171 -18.28 -10.35 1.04
C ALA A 171 -17.07 -10.56 1.94
N MET A 172 -17.28 -11.13 3.14
CA MET A 172 -16.24 -11.37 4.14
C MET A 172 -16.28 -12.81 4.64
N PRO A 173 -15.15 -13.40 5.05
CA PRO A 173 -15.17 -14.65 5.78
C PRO A 173 -15.89 -14.46 7.13
N ASP A 174 -16.59 -15.50 7.59
CA ASP A 174 -17.40 -15.45 8.83
C ASP A 174 -16.55 -15.42 10.10
N ASP A 175 -15.26 -15.73 10.01
CA ASP A 175 -14.25 -15.60 11.06
C ASP A 175 -13.54 -14.21 11.08
N ALA A 176 -13.93 -13.29 10.20
CA ALA A 176 -13.39 -11.92 10.20
C ALA A 176 -13.76 -11.18 11.50
N ALA A 177 -12.90 -10.23 11.91
CA ALA A 177 -13.13 -9.43 13.11
C ALA A 177 -14.48 -8.70 13.05
N LYS A 178 -15.27 -8.82 14.14
CA LYS A 178 -16.64 -8.29 14.19
C LYS A 178 -16.69 -6.77 14.05
N GLU A 179 -15.68 -6.08 14.54
CA GLU A 179 -15.54 -4.63 14.46
C GLU A 179 -15.57 -4.15 13.00
N LYS A 180 -14.89 -4.89 12.11
CA LYS A 180 -14.80 -4.51 10.70
C LYS A 180 -16.13 -4.63 9.97
N SER A 181 -16.86 -5.71 10.21
CA SER A 181 -18.20 -5.87 9.60
C SER A 181 -19.20 -4.87 10.14
N ALA A 182 -19.18 -4.58 11.45
CA ALA A 182 -20.04 -3.57 12.04
C ALA A 182 -19.81 -2.18 11.46
N LEU A 183 -18.55 -1.81 11.19
CA LEU A 183 -18.23 -0.55 10.52
C LEU A 183 -18.74 -0.50 9.07
N VAL A 184 -18.60 -1.59 8.31
CA VAL A 184 -19.12 -1.67 6.93
C VAL A 184 -20.64 -1.45 6.92
N GLU A 185 -21.36 -2.12 7.83
CA GLU A 185 -22.82 -2.00 7.97
C GLU A 185 -23.23 -0.58 8.44
N ALA A 186 -22.46 0.03 9.35
CA ALA A 186 -22.70 1.39 9.83
C ALA A 186 -22.64 2.45 8.74
N TYR A 187 -21.79 2.24 7.70
CA TYR A 187 -21.77 3.08 6.50
C TYR A 187 -22.93 2.79 5.53
N GLY A 188 -23.79 1.82 5.83
CA GLY A 188 -24.95 1.44 5.02
C GLY A 188 -24.62 0.49 3.88
N ALA A 189 -23.44 -0.13 3.87
CA ALA A 189 -23.11 -1.17 2.91
C ALA A 189 -23.71 -2.54 3.30
N ARG A 190 -24.01 -3.36 2.30
CA ARG A 190 -24.47 -4.75 2.53
C ARG A 190 -23.28 -5.66 2.78
N VAL A 191 -23.37 -6.52 3.79
CA VAL A 191 -22.33 -7.52 4.12
C VAL A 191 -22.86 -8.92 3.93
N ALA A 192 -22.11 -9.78 3.22
CA ALA A 192 -22.33 -11.21 3.17
C ALA A 192 -21.19 -11.92 3.93
N ARG A 193 -21.52 -12.64 5.01
CA ARG A 193 -20.58 -13.49 5.72
C ARG A 193 -20.61 -14.90 5.11
N VAL A 194 -19.44 -15.39 4.69
CA VAL A 194 -19.30 -16.68 4.03
C VAL A 194 -18.23 -17.53 4.72
N ARG A 195 -18.39 -18.85 4.69
CA ARG A 195 -17.36 -19.74 5.25
C ARG A 195 -16.04 -19.61 4.50
N PRO A 196 -14.90 -19.58 5.19
CA PRO A 196 -13.59 -19.63 4.56
C PRO A 196 -13.43 -20.92 3.75
N VAL A 197 -13.17 -20.77 2.47
CA VAL A 197 -12.91 -21.88 1.53
C VAL A 197 -11.78 -21.49 0.60
N SER A 198 -11.22 -22.44 -0.15
CA SER A 198 -10.22 -22.14 -1.16
C SER A 198 -10.73 -21.14 -2.21
N ILE A 199 -9.87 -20.27 -2.71
CA ILE A 199 -10.19 -19.30 -3.77
C ILE A 199 -10.70 -19.95 -5.07
N ALA A 200 -10.37 -21.23 -5.31
CA ALA A 200 -10.92 -22.01 -6.41
C ALA A 200 -12.40 -22.37 -6.23
N ASN A 201 -12.93 -22.25 -5.00
CA ASN A 201 -14.34 -22.52 -4.71
C ASN A 201 -15.21 -21.30 -5.05
N ARG A 202 -16.34 -21.52 -5.70
CA ARG A 202 -17.32 -20.46 -6.03
C ARG A 202 -17.89 -19.75 -4.78
N GLY A 203 -17.88 -20.38 -3.62
CA GLY A 203 -18.29 -19.82 -2.33
C GLY A 203 -17.22 -18.96 -1.65
N HIS A 204 -16.01 -18.85 -2.19
CA HIS A 204 -14.99 -17.97 -1.63
C HIS A 204 -15.44 -16.49 -1.70
N PHE A 205 -15.18 -15.72 -0.65
CA PHE A 205 -15.69 -14.34 -0.52
C PHE A 205 -15.34 -13.46 -1.72
N VAL A 206 -14.17 -13.60 -2.33
CA VAL A 206 -13.79 -12.89 -3.55
C VAL A 206 -14.69 -13.25 -4.73
N ASN A 207 -14.98 -14.55 -4.91
CA ASN A 207 -15.83 -15.03 -5.99
C ASN A 207 -17.31 -14.66 -5.79
N VAL A 208 -17.75 -14.60 -4.53
CA VAL A 208 -19.10 -14.12 -4.18
C VAL A 208 -19.24 -12.65 -4.54
N ALA A 209 -18.27 -11.80 -4.18
CA ALA A 209 -18.31 -10.38 -4.49
C ALA A 209 -18.24 -10.13 -6.01
N ARG A 210 -17.39 -10.84 -6.74
CA ARG A 210 -17.29 -10.74 -8.21
C ARG A 210 -18.63 -11.06 -8.88
N ARG A 211 -19.27 -12.16 -8.49
CA ARG A 211 -20.56 -12.58 -9.04
C ARG A 211 -21.67 -11.57 -8.73
N GLU A 212 -21.66 -10.96 -7.55
CA GLU A 212 -22.63 -9.93 -7.20
C GLU A 212 -22.49 -8.67 -8.08
N ALA A 213 -21.26 -8.28 -8.42
CA ALA A 213 -21.02 -7.19 -9.39
C ALA A 213 -21.52 -7.55 -10.79
N GLU A 214 -21.27 -8.79 -11.24
CA GLU A 214 -21.72 -9.29 -12.52
C GLU A 214 -23.26 -9.33 -12.62
N ASN A 215 -23.94 -9.79 -11.57
CA ASN A 215 -25.40 -9.79 -11.48
C ASN A 215 -25.94 -8.36 -11.56
N ALA A 216 -25.40 -7.44 -10.76
CA ALA A 216 -25.82 -6.05 -10.76
C ALA A 216 -25.59 -5.39 -12.13
N ARG A 217 -24.49 -5.70 -12.83
CA ARG A 217 -24.27 -5.20 -14.20
C ARG A 217 -25.27 -5.76 -15.19
N THR A 218 -25.62 -7.03 -15.08
CA THR A 218 -26.64 -7.65 -15.94
C THR A 218 -28.02 -7.05 -15.71
N GLU A 219 -28.40 -6.82 -14.47
CA GLU A 219 -29.73 -6.31 -14.09
C GLU A 219 -29.88 -4.80 -14.36
N ARG A 220 -28.82 -4.00 -14.12
CA ARG A 220 -28.87 -2.54 -14.13
C ARG A 220 -28.22 -1.91 -15.37
N GLY A 221 -27.61 -2.72 -16.24
CA GLY A 221 -26.90 -2.26 -17.45
C GLY A 221 -25.48 -1.76 -17.15
N GLU A 222 -24.91 -1.04 -18.10
CA GLU A 222 -23.55 -0.52 -18.05
C GLU A 222 -23.35 0.40 -16.84
N GLY A 223 -22.23 0.24 -16.13
CA GLY A 223 -21.94 0.96 -14.89
C GLY A 223 -22.79 0.54 -13.69
N GLY A 224 -23.73 -0.41 -13.84
CA GLY A 224 -24.62 -0.85 -12.77
C GLY A 224 -23.97 -1.76 -11.74
N GLY A 225 -22.87 -2.43 -12.06
CA GLY A 225 -22.11 -3.30 -11.16
C GLY A 225 -20.61 -3.28 -11.45
N TYR A 226 -19.77 -3.12 -10.42
CA TYR A 226 -18.32 -3.04 -10.52
C TYR A 226 -17.65 -3.82 -9.39
N PHE A 227 -16.76 -4.72 -9.74
CA PHE A 227 -15.90 -5.44 -8.78
C PHE A 227 -14.60 -4.67 -8.60
N ALA A 228 -14.31 -4.21 -7.38
CA ALA A 228 -13.17 -3.34 -7.07
C ALA A 228 -11.82 -4.04 -7.29
N ASP A 229 -11.75 -5.36 -6.99
CA ASP A 229 -10.60 -6.25 -7.23
C ASP A 229 -9.27 -5.68 -6.73
N GLN A 230 -9.19 -5.32 -5.46
CA GLN A 230 -8.04 -4.65 -4.86
C GLN A 230 -6.68 -5.32 -5.14
N PHE A 231 -6.68 -6.62 -5.41
CA PHE A 231 -5.45 -7.37 -5.65
C PHE A 231 -4.91 -7.19 -7.07
N GLU A 232 -5.80 -7.14 -8.06
CA GLU A 232 -5.42 -7.10 -9.48
C GLU A 232 -5.61 -5.68 -10.07
N ASN A 233 -6.42 -4.84 -9.47
CA ASN A 233 -6.65 -3.47 -9.93
C ASN A 233 -5.45 -2.58 -9.61
N LEU A 234 -4.76 -2.10 -10.64
CA LEU A 234 -3.61 -1.21 -10.52
C LEU A 234 -3.95 0.21 -10.00
N ALA A 235 -5.23 0.55 -9.82
CA ALA A 235 -5.62 1.76 -9.10
C ALA A 235 -5.07 1.75 -7.67
N ASN A 236 -4.94 0.57 -7.04
CA ASN A 236 -4.28 0.40 -5.75
C ASN A 236 -2.81 0.87 -5.81
N TYR A 237 -2.03 0.36 -6.76
CA TYR A 237 -0.66 0.82 -6.98
C TYR A 237 -0.60 2.34 -7.24
N ARG A 238 -1.48 2.86 -8.12
CA ARG A 238 -1.50 4.30 -8.46
C ARG A 238 -1.84 5.18 -7.26
N ALA A 239 -2.74 4.75 -6.36
CA ALA A 239 -3.07 5.49 -5.15
C ALA A 239 -1.84 5.81 -4.30
N HIS A 240 -0.89 4.87 -4.24
CA HIS A 240 0.34 5.03 -3.48
C HIS A 240 1.48 5.69 -4.27
N LYS A 241 1.55 5.43 -5.58
CA LYS A 241 2.54 6.08 -6.45
C LYS A 241 2.30 7.58 -6.57
N ASP A 242 1.03 7.97 -6.72
CA ASP A 242 0.66 9.37 -6.96
C ASP A 242 0.39 10.15 -5.66
N GLY A 243 0.15 9.43 -4.52
CA GLY A 243 -0.16 10.03 -3.23
C GLY A 243 0.89 9.73 -2.16
N THR A 244 0.87 8.55 -1.55
CA THR A 244 1.67 8.20 -0.36
C THR A 244 3.17 8.38 -0.59
N GLY A 245 3.70 7.93 -1.73
CA GLY A 245 5.13 8.04 -2.04
C GLY A 245 5.62 9.49 -2.15
N PRO A 246 4.97 10.35 -2.94
CA PRO A 246 5.26 11.79 -2.97
C PRO A 246 5.19 12.48 -1.60
N GLU A 247 4.19 12.15 -0.77
CA GLU A 247 4.07 12.69 0.59
C GLU A 247 5.26 12.28 1.47
N ILE A 248 5.67 11.00 1.43
CA ILE A 248 6.83 10.52 2.18
C ILE A 248 8.09 11.27 1.74
N PHE A 249 8.30 11.44 0.42
CA PHE A 249 9.45 12.17 -0.08
C PHE A 249 9.43 13.66 0.31
N ALA A 250 8.25 14.29 0.28
CA ALA A 250 8.11 15.69 0.72
C ALA A 250 8.41 15.87 2.21
N GLN A 251 8.11 14.86 3.04
CA GLN A 251 8.32 14.89 4.49
C GLN A 251 9.74 14.51 4.92
N LEU A 252 10.41 13.61 4.23
CA LEU A 252 11.75 13.12 4.60
C LEU A 252 12.86 13.57 3.66
N GLY A 253 12.55 13.84 2.38
CA GLY A 253 13.51 14.32 1.39
C GLY A 253 14.72 13.42 1.21
N GLU A 254 15.86 14.05 1.02
CA GLU A 254 17.13 13.38 0.76
C GLU A 254 17.69 12.56 1.94
N LYS A 255 17.16 12.74 3.15
CA LYS A 255 17.61 11.94 4.30
C LYS A 255 17.10 10.50 4.30
N LEU A 256 16.06 10.16 3.51
CA LEU A 256 15.49 8.83 3.45
C LEU A 256 16.43 7.83 2.79
N ASP A 257 16.95 6.85 3.52
CA ASP A 257 17.84 5.82 3.01
C ASP A 257 17.12 4.53 2.64
N ALA A 258 16.08 4.16 3.39
CA ALA A 258 15.33 2.94 3.12
C ALA A 258 13.83 3.09 3.38
N PHE A 259 13.04 2.35 2.59
CA PHE A 259 11.63 2.14 2.81
C PHE A 259 11.32 0.65 2.91
N VAL A 260 10.59 0.25 3.94
CA VAL A 260 10.18 -1.14 4.17
C VAL A 260 8.69 -1.21 4.41
N CYS A 261 8.02 -2.17 3.78
CA CYS A 261 6.58 -2.34 3.96
C CYS A 261 6.14 -3.78 3.68
N ALA A 262 5.18 -4.25 4.46
CA ALA A 262 4.54 -5.54 4.25
C ALA A 262 3.55 -5.51 3.08
N CYS A 263 3.40 -6.66 2.45
CA CYS A 263 2.52 -6.84 1.31
C CYS A 263 1.36 -7.79 1.62
N GLY A 264 0.13 -7.31 1.46
CA GLY A 264 -1.03 -8.13 1.18
C GLY A 264 -1.34 -8.06 -0.32
N THR A 265 -1.81 -6.90 -0.79
CA THR A 265 -2.03 -6.66 -2.23
C THR A 265 -0.76 -6.30 -3.00
N GLY A 266 0.26 -5.79 -2.31
CA GLY A 266 1.49 -5.31 -2.92
C GLY A 266 1.46 -3.84 -3.36
N GLY A 267 0.28 -3.22 -3.45
CA GLY A 267 0.10 -1.87 -4.00
C GLY A 267 0.89 -0.80 -3.25
N THR A 268 0.94 -0.87 -1.91
CA THR A 268 1.64 0.13 -1.10
C THR A 268 3.14 0.11 -1.36
N LEU A 269 3.79 -1.06 -1.21
CA LEU A 269 5.23 -1.18 -1.44
C LEU A 269 5.61 -0.84 -2.88
N ALA A 270 4.83 -1.32 -3.86
CA ALA A 270 5.07 -1.06 -5.27
C ALA A 270 4.90 0.43 -5.61
N GLY A 271 3.80 1.05 -5.17
CA GLY A 271 3.50 2.45 -5.47
C GLY A 271 4.48 3.41 -4.80
N VAL A 272 4.65 3.28 -3.49
CA VAL A 272 5.60 4.11 -2.72
C VAL A 272 7.03 3.91 -3.25
N GLY A 273 7.45 2.65 -3.41
CA GLY A 273 8.78 2.33 -3.89
C GLY A 273 9.08 2.94 -5.26
N THR A 274 8.14 2.82 -6.22
CA THR A 274 8.27 3.46 -7.54
C THR A 274 8.43 4.98 -7.41
N ALA A 275 7.57 5.63 -6.63
CA ALA A 275 7.59 7.08 -6.48
C ALA A 275 8.86 7.59 -5.79
N LEU A 276 9.38 6.84 -4.82
CA LEU A 276 10.63 7.18 -4.12
C LEU A 276 11.84 7.00 -5.04
N MET A 277 11.95 5.88 -5.74
CA MET A 277 13.10 5.62 -6.66
C MET A 277 13.12 6.57 -7.86
N GLU A 278 11.96 7.03 -8.33
CA GLU A 278 11.88 8.06 -9.37
C GLU A 278 12.46 9.41 -8.91
N ARG A 279 12.45 9.69 -7.60
CA ARG A 279 12.94 10.95 -7.00
C ARG A 279 14.35 10.83 -6.41
N LYS A 280 14.63 9.71 -5.78
CA LYS A 280 15.90 9.37 -5.16
C LYS A 280 16.25 7.92 -5.49
N PRO A 281 16.95 7.65 -6.61
CA PRO A 281 17.30 6.29 -7.05
C PRO A 281 18.12 5.47 -6.04
N SER A 282 18.76 6.13 -5.08
CA SER A 282 19.55 5.48 -4.02
C SER A 282 18.72 4.96 -2.85
N VAL A 283 17.40 5.20 -2.81
CA VAL A 283 16.52 4.65 -1.77
C VAL A 283 16.45 3.13 -1.89
N ARG A 284 16.72 2.45 -0.80
CA ARG A 284 16.70 0.99 -0.72
C ARG A 284 15.31 0.50 -0.30
N LEU A 285 14.75 -0.44 -1.06
CA LEU A 285 13.40 -0.97 -0.82
C LEU A 285 13.47 -2.38 -0.25
N PHE A 286 12.72 -2.62 0.83
CA PHE A 286 12.64 -3.92 1.48
C PHE A 286 11.20 -4.39 1.61
N LEU A 287 11.00 -5.69 1.39
CA LEU A 287 9.74 -6.37 1.68
C LEU A 287 9.73 -6.83 3.13
N ALA A 288 8.69 -6.48 3.88
CA ALA A 288 8.34 -7.14 5.13
C ALA A 288 7.36 -8.29 4.86
N ASP A 289 7.61 -9.47 5.41
CA ASP A 289 6.79 -10.65 5.14
C ASP A 289 6.45 -11.42 6.42
N PRO A 290 5.16 -11.53 6.79
CA PRO A 290 4.75 -12.21 8.01
C PRO A 290 4.87 -13.72 7.89
N GLN A 291 4.75 -14.41 9.03
CA GLN A 291 4.62 -15.86 9.10
C GLN A 291 3.51 -16.36 8.15
N GLY A 292 3.68 -17.54 7.57
CA GLY A 292 2.70 -18.15 6.66
C GLY A 292 2.66 -17.57 5.24
N SER A 293 3.35 -16.47 4.94
CA SER A 293 3.44 -15.88 3.60
C SER A 293 4.64 -16.40 2.81
N GLY A 294 4.45 -16.60 1.50
CA GLY A 294 5.49 -17.08 0.58
C GLY A 294 6.29 -15.98 -0.14
N LEU A 295 5.99 -14.70 0.10
CA LEU A 295 6.64 -13.61 -0.64
C LEU A 295 8.11 -13.46 -0.31
N PHE A 296 8.52 -13.67 0.95
CA PHE A 296 9.93 -13.69 1.35
C PHE A 296 10.74 -14.68 0.50
N ASN A 297 10.26 -15.93 0.41
CA ASN A 297 10.93 -16.95 -0.38
C ASN A 297 10.89 -16.65 -1.88
N ARG A 298 9.82 -16.01 -2.37
CA ARG A 298 9.75 -15.57 -3.76
C ARG A 298 10.81 -14.53 -4.09
N VAL A 299 11.01 -13.56 -3.19
CA VAL A 299 11.96 -12.46 -3.38
C VAL A 299 13.41 -12.94 -3.19
N CYS A 300 13.69 -13.71 -2.13
CA CYS A 300 15.04 -14.10 -1.78
C CYS A 300 15.54 -15.39 -2.46
N ARG A 301 14.62 -16.24 -2.95
CA ARG A 301 14.93 -17.57 -3.47
C ARG A 301 14.33 -17.87 -4.84
N GLY A 302 13.58 -16.92 -5.41
CA GLY A 302 12.94 -17.08 -6.73
C GLY A 302 11.70 -17.97 -6.75
N VAL A 303 11.37 -18.66 -5.66
CA VAL A 303 10.26 -19.63 -5.58
C VAL A 303 9.27 -19.22 -4.48
N MET A 304 7.98 -19.46 -4.73
CA MET A 304 6.93 -19.15 -3.78
C MET A 304 6.54 -20.40 -3.01
N TYR A 305 6.97 -20.49 -1.78
CA TYR A 305 6.59 -21.56 -0.86
C TYR A 305 6.66 -21.08 0.58
N THR A 306 5.99 -21.81 1.49
CA THR A 306 6.12 -21.65 2.94
C THR A 306 6.67 -22.93 3.56
N LYS A 307 7.30 -22.82 4.73
CA LYS A 307 7.81 -24.03 5.45
C LYS A 307 6.69 -24.95 5.90
N GLU A 308 5.50 -24.42 6.02
CA GLU A 308 4.29 -25.11 6.42
C GLU A 308 3.72 -25.98 5.28
N GLU A 309 4.11 -25.71 4.02
CA GLU A 309 3.78 -26.53 2.87
C GLU A 309 4.73 -27.73 2.78
N ALA A 310 4.42 -28.82 3.48
CA ALA A 310 5.14 -30.09 3.34
C ALA A 310 4.34 -31.05 2.47
N GLU A 311 5.03 -31.76 1.58
CA GLU A 311 4.44 -32.80 0.74
C GLU A 311 3.69 -33.84 1.60
N GLY A 312 2.44 -34.08 1.26
CA GLY A 312 1.57 -35.05 1.95
C GLY A 312 0.88 -34.51 3.24
N LYS A 313 1.14 -33.28 3.68
CA LYS A 313 0.39 -32.62 4.74
C LYS A 313 -0.59 -31.61 4.15
N ARG A 314 -1.87 -31.97 4.18
CA ARG A 314 -2.94 -31.01 3.91
C ARG A 314 -3.02 -30.07 5.11
N LEU A 315 -2.46 -28.89 4.99
CA LEU A 315 -2.52 -27.87 6.03
C LEU A 315 -3.98 -27.49 6.27
N LYS A 316 -4.42 -27.57 7.53
CA LYS A 316 -5.78 -27.14 7.91
C LYS A 316 -5.94 -25.64 7.60
N ASN A 317 -4.90 -24.85 7.85
CA ASN A 317 -4.82 -23.44 7.52
C ASN A 317 -3.34 -23.09 7.21
N PRO A 318 -2.91 -23.05 5.94
CA PRO A 318 -1.54 -22.71 5.58
C PRO A 318 -1.13 -21.28 5.93
N PHE A 319 -2.08 -20.48 6.36
CA PHE A 319 -1.95 -19.06 6.69
C PHE A 319 -2.25 -18.75 8.15
N ASP A 320 -2.09 -19.71 9.06
CA ASP A 320 -2.29 -19.45 10.49
C ASP A 320 -1.27 -18.42 10.99
N THR A 321 -1.65 -17.17 10.87
CA THR A 321 -0.98 -16.02 11.44
C THR A 321 -2.02 -15.14 12.13
N VAL A 322 -1.65 -14.56 13.26
CA VAL A 322 -2.49 -13.57 13.95
C VAL A 322 -2.40 -12.18 13.28
N THR A 323 -1.56 -12.04 12.27
CA THR A 323 -1.44 -10.79 11.52
C THR A 323 -2.50 -10.72 10.43
N GLU A 324 -3.21 -9.60 10.33
CA GLU A 324 -4.25 -9.38 9.35
C GLU A 324 -3.85 -8.34 8.29
N GLY A 325 -4.32 -8.52 7.06
CA GLY A 325 -4.18 -7.57 5.97
C GLY A 325 -2.84 -7.62 5.22
N VAL A 326 -1.90 -8.45 5.65
CA VAL A 326 -0.59 -8.67 5.03
C VAL A 326 -0.29 -10.17 4.96
N GLY A 327 0.63 -10.52 4.07
CA GLY A 327 0.96 -11.93 3.79
C GLY A 327 0.05 -12.54 2.72
N ILE A 328 0.67 -13.20 1.75
CA ILE A 328 -0.05 -13.80 0.62
C ILE A 328 0.79 -14.92 -0.01
N ASN A 329 0.11 -15.93 -0.59
CA ASN A 329 0.74 -17.05 -1.29
C ASN A 329 0.41 -17.08 -2.79
N ARG A 330 0.24 -15.92 -3.38
CA ARG A 330 0.13 -15.72 -4.82
C ARG A 330 0.73 -14.38 -5.25
N ILE A 331 1.15 -14.27 -6.48
CA ILE A 331 1.61 -13.00 -7.05
C ILE A 331 0.40 -12.23 -7.60
N THR A 332 0.20 -11.02 -7.08
CA THR A 332 -0.85 -10.09 -7.53
C THR A 332 -0.32 -9.18 -8.64
N GLU A 333 -1.21 -8.59 -9.44
CA GLU A 333 -0.77 -7.61 -10.46
C GLU A 333 -0.07 -6.40 -9.83
N ASN A 334 -0.55 -5.95 -8.65
CA ASN A 334 0.12 -4.88 -7.93
C ASN A 334 1.55 -5.25 -7.49
N PHE A 335 1.78 -6.50 -7.04
CA PHE A 335 3.11 -6.96 -6.64
C PHE A 335 4.03 -7.23 -7.84
N LYS A 336 3.49 -7.62 -8.99
CA LYS A 336 4.26 -7.82 -10.23
C LYS A 336 5.04 -6.58 -10.66
N VAL A 337 4.56 -5.38 -10.32
CA VAL A 337 5.28 -4.13 -10.59
C VAL A 337 6.68 -4.13 -9.97
N LEU A 338 6.82 -4.70 -8.75
CA LEU A 338 8.12 -4.83 -8.07
C LEU A 338 9.04 -5.84 -8.77
N LEU A 339 8.47 -6.95 -9.25
CA LEU A 339 9.22 -8.03 -9.91
C LEU A 339 9.61 -7.67 -11.35
N GLY A 340 8.87 -6.77 -12.00
CA GLY A 340 9.10 -6.37 -13.39
C GLY A 340 10.30 -5.43 -13.57
N ARG A 341 10.93 -4.97 -12.48
CA ARG A 341 12.12 -4.11 -12.50
C ARG A 341 13.22 -4.81 -11.70
N SER A 342 14.21 -5.36 -12.39
CA SER A 342 15.39 -5.97 -11.74
C SER A 342 16.03 -4.98 -10.78
N GLY A 343 16.39 -5.45 -9.58
CA GLY A 343 17.03 -4.63 -8.55
C GLY A 343 16.11 -3.62 -7.84
N MET A 344 14.79 -3.67 -8.05
CA MET A 344 13.88 -2.76 -7.34
C MET A 344 13.80 -3.07 -5.83
N LEU A 345 13.84 -4.33 -5.46
CA LEU A 345 13.90 -4.75 -4.06
C LEU A 345 15.35 -5.10 -3.69
N GLU A 346 15.87 -4.49 -2.63
CA GLU A 346 17.19 -4.82 -2.06
C GLU A 346 17.15 -6.15 -1.28
N GLY A 347 16.02 -6.40 -0.59
CA GLY A 347 15.88 -7.60 0.21
C GLY A 347 14.49 -7.76 0.83
N ALA A 348 14.37 -8.77 1.67
CA ALA A 348 13.15 -9.05 2.42
C ALA A 348 13.46 -9.41 3.88
N VAL A 349 12.48 -9.14 4.74
CA VAL A 349 12.53 -9.42 6.18
C VAL A 349 11.38 -10.37 6.53
N LYS A 350 11.70 -11.50 7.16
CA LYS A 350 10.69 -12.40 7.72
C LYS A 350 10.38 -12.01 9.16
N VAL A 351 9.09 -11.98 9.50
CA VAL A 351 8.60 -11.60 10.83
C VAL A 351 7.69 -12.69 11.36
N SER A 352 7.94 -13.13 12.59
CA SER A 352 7.08 -14.07 13.31
C SER A 352 5.91 -13.34 14.00
N ASP A 353 4.84 -14.09 14.27
CA ASP A 353 3.69 -13.57 15.02
C ASP A 353 4.09 -13.11 16.43
N ALA A 354 4.99 -13.85 17.08
CA ALA A 354 5.48 -13.50 18.41
C ALA A 354 6.20 -12.14 18.42
N GLU A 355 7.03 -11.87 17.43
CA GLU A 355 7.72 -10.59 17.29
C GLU A 355 6.74 -9.44 17.00
N ALA A 356 5.76 -9.69 16.12
CA ALA A 356 4.74 -8.67 15.81
C ALA A 356 3.91 -8.33 17.04
N VAL A 357 3.50 -9.34 17.82
CA VAL A 357 2.78 -9.14 19.10
C VAL A 357 3.64 -8.34 20.07
N ALA A 358 4.87 -8.75 20.32
CA ALA A 358 5.77 -8.07 21.25
C ALA A 358 6.04 -6.62 20.82
N MET A 359 6.35 -6.37 19.53
CA MET A 359 6.58 -5.04 18.99
C MET A 359 5.38 -4.12 19.19
N SER A 360 4.17 -4.59 18.97
CA SER A 360 2.97 -3.78 19.18
C SER A 360 2.81 -3.33 20.63
N ARG A 361 3.08 -4.23 21.60
CA ARG A 361 3.06 -3.92 23.04
C ARG A 361 4.18 -2.98 23.43
N PHE A 362 5.38 -3.19 22.84
CA PHE A 362 6.54 -2.35 23.08
C PHE A 362 6.28 -0.89 22.69
N VAL A 363 5.85 -0.62 21.45
CA VAL A 363 5.62 0.76 21.01
C VAL A 363 4.39 1.40 21.67
N ALA A 364 3.40 0.60 22.07
CA ALA A 364 2.28 1.12 22.87
C ALA A 364 2.75 1.60 24.25
N LYS A 365 3.69 0.89 24.87
CA LYS A 365 4.21 1.20 26.19
C LYS A 365 5.22 2.33 26.18
N HIS A 366 6.15 2.34 25.23
CA HIS A 366 7.28 3.26 25.22
C HIS A 366 7.05 4.52 24.39
N ASP A 367 6.22 4.45 23.34
CA ASP A 367 5.94 5.56 22.42
C ASP A 367 4.45 6.01 22.44
N GLY A 368 3.60 5.31 23.21
CA GLY A 368 2.16 5.58 23.24
C GLY A 368 1.44 5.24 21.93
N LEU A 369 2.06 4.46 21.06
CA LEU A 369 1.55 4.16 19.73
C LEU A 369 0.74 2.86 19.69
N PHE A 370 -0.59 2.96 19.60
CA PHE A 370 -1.51 1.82 19.59
C PHE A 370 -1.85 1.40 18.15
N ILE A 371 -1.17 0.36 17.65
CA ILE A 371 -1.17 -0.08 16.24
C ILE A 371 -1.76 -1.47 16.01
N GLY A 372 -2.21 -1.70 14.77
CA GLY A 372 -2.63 -3.02 14.31
C GLY A 372 -1.45 -3.94 13.95
N SER A 373 -1.78 -5.19 13.67
CA SER A 373 -0.80 -6.27 13.44
C SER A 373 0.12 -6.03 12.26
N SER A 374 -0.40 -5.55 11.12
CA SER A 374 0.41 -5.23 9.94
C SER A 374 1.41 -4.10 10.18
N SER A 375 1.04 -3.12 11.01
CA SER A 375 1.94 -2.03 11.44
C SER A 375 3.07 -2.56 12.32
N ALA A 376 2.77 -3.54 13.19
CA ALA A 376 3.79 -4.19 14.01
C ALA A 376 4.80 -4.98 13.17
N VAL A 377 4.35 -5.72 12.16
CA VAL A 377 5.23 -6.39 11.17
C VAL A 377 6.14 -5.38 10.47
N ASN A 378 5.59 -4.24 10.08
CA ASN A 378 6.35 -3.16 9.47
C ASN A 378 7.44 -2.61 10.39
N LEU A 379 7.14 -2.40 11.67
CA LEU A 379 8.10 -1.87 12.65
C LEU A 379 9.21 -2.87 12.99
N VAL A 380 8.90 -4.16 13.17
CA VAL A 380 9.93 -5.20 13.31
C VAL A 380 10.90 -5.16 12.13
N SER A 381 10.34 -5.06 10.92
CA SER A 381 11.15 -5.02 9.71
C SER A 381 11.97 -3.73 9.59
N ALA A 382 11.42 -2.59 10.01
CA ALA A 382 12.14 -1.31 10.03
C ALA A 382 13.34 -1.35 10.98
N VAL A 383 13.18 -1.96 12.16
CA VAL A 383 14.29 -2.17 13.10
C VAL A 383 15.38 -3.03 12.48
N ARG A 384 15.04 -4.14 11.86
CA ARG A 384 16.02 -5.05 11.24
C ARG A 384 16.73 -4.42 10.05
N VAL A 385 16.01 -3.65 9.23
CA VAL A 385 16.63 -2.86 8.17
C VAL A 385 17.57 -1.82 8.77
N ALA A 386 17.15 -1.07 9.79
CA ALA A 386 17.99 -0.09 10.47
C ALA A 386 19.28 -0.73 11.04
N GLN A 387 19.16 -1.86 11.73
CA GLN A 387 20.32 -2.61 12.25
C GLN A 387 21.27 -3.06 11.14
N SER A 388 20.74 -3.47 9.96
CA SER A 388 21.57 -3.90 8.83
C SER A 388 22.29 -2.75 8.13
N LEU A 389 21.69 -1.55 8.16
CA LEU A 389 22.28 -0.33 7.60
C LEU A 389 23.34 0.27 8.53
N GLY A 390 23.15 0.10 9.83
CA GLY A 390 23.97 0.70 10.88
C GLY A 390 23.49 2.10 11.29
N PRO A 391 24.05 2.65 12.38
CA PRO A 391 23.64 3.96 12.92
C PRO A 391 23.76 5.10 11.92
N GLY A 392 22.91 6.12 12.07
CA GLY A 392 22.92 7.34 11.26
C GLY A 392 22.06 7.28 10.00
N HIS A 393 21.40 6.16 9.71
CA HIS A 393 20.51 6.02 8.57
C HIS A 393 19.05 6.37 8.92
N CYS A 394 18.28 6.73 7.90
CA CYS A 394 16.85 7.04 7.99
C CYS A 394 16.01 5.95 7.30
N VAL A 395 15.15 5.31 8.07
CA VAL A 395 14.26 4.23 7.61
C VAL A 395 12.81 4.66 7.77
N CYS A 396 12.01 4.52 6.72
CA CYS A 396 10.57 4.80 6.74
C CYS A 396 9.75 3.54 6.54
N THR A 397 8.63 3.46 7.25
CA THR A 397 7.61 2.42 7.07
C THR A 397 6.20 2.99 7.23
N ILE A 398 5.18 2.11 7.20
CA ILE A 398 3.76 2.48 7.27
C ILE A 398 3.14 1.96 8.57
N ALA A 399 2.49 2.85 9.33
CA ALA A 399 1.51 2.46 10.34
C ALA A 399 0.13 2.36 9.66
N CYS A 400 -0.23 1.13 9.27
CA CYS A 400 -1.33 0.85 8.34
C CYS A 400 -2.70 1.16 8.91
N ASP A 401 -2.95 0.76 10.17
CA ASP A 401 -4.18 0.98 10.92
C ASP A 401 -3.93 0.97 12.44
N SER A 402 -4.96 1.33 13.21
CA SER A 402 -4.92 1.37 14.68
C SER A 402 -5.23 0.01 15.29
N GLY A 403 -4.69 -0.25 16.47
CA GLY A 403 -5.03 -1.39 17.33
C GLY A 403 -6.52 -1.50 17.67
N LEU A 404 -7.26 -0.39 17.63
CA LEU A 404 -8.72 -0.37 17.86
C LEU A 404 -9.50 -1.27 16.88
N ARG A 405 -8.94 -1.59 15.72
CA ARG A 405 -9.54 -2.49 14.73
C ARG A 405 -9.22 -3.97 14.97
N HIS A 406 -8.47 -4.27 16.03
CA HIS A 406 -7.92 -5.59 16.31
C HIS A 406 -8.16 -6.02 17.76
N MET A 407 -9.10 -5.38 18.46
CA MET A 407 -9.35 -5.58 19.89
C MET A 407 -9.82 -7.01 20.22
N THR A 408 -10.61 -7.62 19.33
CA THR A 408 -11.15 -8.97 19.54
C THR A 408 -10.22 -10.10 19.13
N LYS A 409 -9.05 -9.77 18.51
CA LYS A 409 -8.06 -10.74 18.02
C LYS A 409 -6.64 -10.38 18.49
N PHE A 410 -5.90 -9.61 17.71
CA PHE A 410 -4.48 -9.31 17.93
C PHE A 410 -4.18 -8.62 19.27
N TRP A 411 -5.15 -7.89 19.84
CA TRP A 411 -5.04 -7.25 21.15
C TRP A 411 -5.79 -7.99 22.26
N SER A 412 -6.39 -9.15 21.96
CA SER A 412 -7.03 -10.03 22.95
C SER A 412 -6.05 -11.08 23.44
N ASP A 413 -5.73 -11.08 24.73
CA ASP A 413 -4.85 -12.08 25.34
C ASP A 413 -5.48 -13.49 25.27
N GLU A 414 -6.82 -13.60 25.39
CA GLU A 414 -7.54 -14.87 25.21
C GLU A 414 -7.37 -15.42 23.78
N TYR A 415 -7.51 -14.56 22.78
CA TYR A 415 -7.29 -14.95 21.39
C TYR A 415 -5.84 -15.38 21.14
N LEU A 416 -4.87 -14.63 21.64
CA LEU A 416 -3.44 -14.95 21.49
C LEU A 416 -3.09 -16.27 22.18
N ALA A 417 -3.60 -16.52 23.39
CA ALA A 417 -3.38 -17.78 24.11
C ALA A 417 -3.93 -19.00 23.34
N ALA A 418 -5.08 -18.84 22.66
CA ALA A 418 -5.65 -19.88 21.79
C ALA A 418 -4.78 -20.18 20.55
N HIS A 419 -3.79 -19.35 20.26
CA HIS A 419 -2.82 -19.50 19.15
C HIS A 419 -1.40 -19.76 19.67
N ASP A 420 -1.25 -20.23 20.90
CA ASP A 420 0.03 -20.50 21.57
C ASP A 420 0.96 -19.25 21.63
N LEU A 421 0.35 -18.05 21.64
CA LEU A 421 1.03 -16.79 21.78
C LEU A 421 0.70 -16.16 23.12
N THR A 422 1.73 -15.62 23.78
CA THR A 422 1.56 -14.82 24.99
C THR A 422 2.13 -13.43 24.77
N SER A 423 1.47 -12.43 25.36
CA SER A 423 2.07 -11.09 25.45
C SER A 423 3.34 -11.19 26.26
N ARG A 424 4.51 -11.01 25.63
CA ARG A 424 5.77 -10.96 26.34
C ARG A 424 5.81 -9.71 27.21
N ASP A 425 6.48 -9.81 28.34
CA ASP A 425 6.80 -8.61 29.11
C ASP A 425 7.81 -7.77 28.30
N VAL A 426 7.34 -6.58 27.90
CA VAL A 426 8.12 -5.59 27.16
C VAL A 426 8.37 -4.33 28.02
N THR A 427 8.45 -4.52 29.36
CA THR A 427 8.72 -3.44 30.30
C THR A 427 10.14 -2.91 30.17
N ASP A 428 11.06 -3.77 29.79
CA ASP A 428 12.45 -3.40 29.53
C ASP A 428 12.57 -2.67 28.19
N VAL A 429 13.33 -1.60 28.17
CA VAL A 429 13.65 -0.84 26.96
C VAL A 429 14.77 -1.57 26.22
N SER A 430 14.43 -2.74 25.65
CA SER A 430 15.35 -3.53 24.84
C SER A 430 14.61 -4.21 23.69
N LEU A 431 15.36 -4.63 22.69
CA LEU A 431 14.82 -5.38 21.55
C LEU A 431 15.05 -6.89 21.70
N SER A 432 15.22 -7.39 22.93
CA SER A 432 15.50 -8.81 23.22
C SER A 432 14.37 -9.77 22.82
N PHE A 433 13.21 -9.25 22.47
CA PHE A 433 12.09 -10.04 21.92
C PHE A 433 12.25 -10.37 20.43
N LEU A 434 13.18 -9.72 19.72
CA LEU A 434 13.49 -10.05 18.33
C LEU A 434 14.35 -11.32 18.30
N ASP A 435 14.06 -12.22 17.35
CA ASP A 435 14.82 -13.46 17.21
C ASP A 435 16.18 -13.21 16.54
N ASP A 436 17.26 -13.32 17.29
CA ASP A 436 18.64 -13.12 16.82
C ASP A 436 19.09 -14.18 15.78
N ASN A 437 18.41 -15.33 15.72
CA ASN A 437 18.75 -16.39 14.78
C ASN A 437 18.22 -16.16 13.36
N VAL A 438 17.41 -15.14 13.17
CA VAL A 438 16.86 -14.80 11.86
C VAL A 438 17.83 -13.87 11.12
N VAL A 439 18.53 -14.39 10.11
CA VAL A 439 19.36 -13.56 9.22
C VAL A 439 18.44 -12.65 8.41
N ASN A 440 18.36 -11.39 8.80
CA ASN A 440 17.50 -10.38 8.18
C ASN A 440 18.23 -9.03 8.08
N PRO A 441 17.98 -8.25 7.04
CA PRO A 441 17.25 -8.64 5.81
C PRO A 441 18.07 -9.61 4.94
N ALA A 442 17.42 -10.62 4.39
CA ALA A 442 18.01 -11.45 3.35
C ALA A 442 17.98 -10.68 2.02
N ARG A 443 19.10 -10.71 1.26
CA ARG A 443 19.20 -10.07 -0.05
C ARG A 443 18.31 -10.75 -1.07
N CYS A 444 17.85 -9.99 -2.06
CA CYS A 444 17.14 -10.54 -3.21
C CYS A 444 18.06 -11.47 -4.02
N TYR A 445 17.45 -12.48 -4.61
CA TYR A 445 18.08 -13.32 -5.63
C TYR A 445 18.11 -12.49 -6.93
N ASP A 446 19.31 -12.27 -7.47
CA ASP A 446 19.52 -11.59 -8.76
C ASP A 446 19.06 -12.47 -9.94
#